data_4341b0662dfa90071a6cf3863191f1a7
#
_entry.id   4341b0662dfa90071a6cf3863191f1a7
#
_cell.length_a   1.000
_cell.length_b   1.000
_cell.length_c   1.000
_cell.angle_alpha   90.00
_cell.angle_beta   90.00
_cell.angle_gamma   90.00
#
_symmetry.space_group_name_H-M   'P 1'
#
loop_
_entity.id
_entity.type
_entity.pdbx_description
1 polymer ?
#
loop_
_entity_poly.entity_id
_entity_poly.type
_entity_poly.pdbx_seq_one_letter_code
_entity_poly.pdbx_strand_id
1 'polypeptide(L)' 'MYQAVVIACLIGTSAVQREQCTFLEAQKWHDTERACMSHAFVLAERVHTHMRGYKAVGWSCKLLPKGVLSR' A
#
# COMPACT_ATOMS: atom_id res chain seq x y z
N MET A 1 -15.10 -6.96 -3.46
CA MET A 1 -14.39 -6.18 -2.45
C MET A 1 -13.02 -5.80 -2.91
N TYR A 2 -12.56 -4.67 -2.47
CA TYR A 2 -11.25 -4.15 -2.89
C TYR A 2 -10.38 -3.92 -1.68
N GLN A 3 -9.11 -4.22 -1.82
CA GLN A 3 -8.14 -4.02 -0.76
C GLN A 3 -7.06 -3.08 -1.24
N ALA A 4 -6.77 -2.06 -0.45
CA ALA A 4 -5.75 -1.09 -0.80
C ALA A 4 -4.36 -1.68 -0.54
N VAL A 5 -3.48 -1.48 -1.49
CA VAL A 5 -2.10 -1.96 -1.39
C VAL A 5 -1.19 -0.80 -1.73
N VAL A 6 -0.19 -0.61 -0.91
CA VAL A 6 0.81 0.44 -1.13
C VAL A 6 2.17 -0.21 -1.23
N ILE A 7 2.93 0.21 -2.20
CA ILE A 7 4.29 -0.26 -2.36
C ILE A 7 5.22 0.81 -1.83
N ALA A 8 5.95 0.46 -0.79
CA ALA A 8 6.87 1.39 -0.15
C ALA A 8 8.28 0.87 -0.33
N CYS A 9 9.18 1.74 -0.75
CA CYS A 9 10.55 1.37 -0.96
C CYS A 9 11.46 2.18 -0.07
N LEU A 10 12.47 1.53 0.44
CA LEU A 10 13.46 2.18 1.28
C LEU A 10 14.29 3.12 0.42
N ILE A 11 14.39 4.36 0.86
CA ILE A 11 15.19 5.33 0.16
C ILE A 11 16.63 5.16 0.63
N GLY A 12 17.43 4.57 -0.21
CA GLY A 12 18.81 4.34 0.16
C GLY A 12 19.61 5.59 0.06
N THR A 13 20.54 5.73 0.97
CA THR A 13 21.47 6.83 0.94
C THR A 13 22.77 6.40 0.30
N SER A 14 22.93 5.12 0.12
CA SER A 14 24.13 4.58 -0.47
C SER A 14 23.87 4.13 -1.88
N ALA A 15 24.76 4.44 -2.76
CA ALA A 15 24.59 4.05 -4.17
C ALA A 15 24.66 2.54 -4.33
N VAL A 16 25.22 1.85 -3.38
CA VAL A 16 25.34 0.42 -3.46
C VAL A 16 24.08 -0.29 -3.07
N GLN A 17 23.23 0.40 -2.38
CA GLN A 17 22.05 -0.21 -1.85
C GLN A 17 21.11 -0.66 -2.92
N ARG A 18 20.60 -1.84 -2.76
CA ARG A 18 19.50 -2.26 -3.58
C ARG A 18 18.26 -1.69 -2.99
N GLU A 19 17.35 -1.36 -3.85
CA GLU A 19 16.07 -0.90 -3.39
C GLU A 19 15.36 -2.03 -2.69
N GLN A 20 14.91 -1.74 -1.49
CA GLN A 20 14.14 -2.70 -0.74
C GLN A 20 12.73 -2.20 -0.63
N CYS A 21 11.83 -2.92 -1.24
CA CYS A 21 10.45 -2.53 -1.25
C CYS A 21 9.61 -3.53 -0.51
N THR A 22 8.56 -3.03 0.11
CA THR A 22 7.62 -3.88 0.80
C THR A 22 6.22 -3.50 0.38
N PHE A 23 5.31 -4.45 0.50
CA PHE A 23 3.93 -4.23 0.17
C PHE A 23 3.14 -4.10 1.46
N LEU A 24 2.37 -3.03 1.55
CA LEU A 24 1.55 -2.78 2.72
C LEU A 24 0.10 -2.96 2.31
N GLU A 25 -0.56 -3.92 2.91
CA GLU A 25 -1.94 -4.22 2.59
C GLU A 25 -2.83 -3.71 3.70
N ALA A 26 -3.87 -2.98 3.32
CA ALA A 26 -4.81 -2.46 4.28
C ALA A 26 -5.62 -3.59 4.86
N GLN A 27 -5.92 -3.48 6.15
CA GLN A 27 -6.74 -4.49 6.78
C GLN A 27 -8.20 -4.32 6.49
N LYS A 28 -8.59 -3.11 6.13
CA LYS A 28 -9.97 -2.81 5.86
C LYS A 28 -10.22 -2.93 4.35
N TRP A 29 -11.30 -3.59 4.00
CA TRP A 29 -11.68 -3.77 2.60
C TRP A 29 -12.85 -2.86 2.26
N HIS A 30 -12.95 -2.53 0.99
CA HIS A 30 -13.96 -1.59 0.53
C HIS A 30 -14.84 -2.21 -0.54
N ASP A 31 -16.08 -1.77 -0.60
CA ASP A 31 -17.00 -2.29 -1.58
C ASP A 31 -16.76 -1.72 -2.97
N THR A 32 -16.25 -0.50 -3.04
CA THR A 32 -16.06 0.15 -4.31
C THR A 32 -14.59 0.47 -4.53
N GLU A 33 -14.23 0.55 -5.79
CA GLU A 33 -12.86 0.89 -6.14
C GLU A 33 -12.52 2.30 -5.73
N ARG A 34 -13.49 3.20 -5.86
CA ARG A 34 -13.26 4.59 -5.49
C ARG A 34 -12.89 4.73 -4.02
N ALA A 35 -13.65 4.07 -3.16
CA ALA A 35 -13.36 4.13 -1.73
C ALA A 35 -12.00 3.52 -1.44
N CYS A 36 -11.67 2.45 -2.14
CA CYS A 36 -10.39 1.80 -1.97
C CYS A 36 -9.24 2.70 -2.40
N MET A 37 -9.39 3.38 -3.52
CA MET A 37 -8.34 4.26 -4.01
C MET A 37 -8.11 5.43 -3.06
N SER A 38 -9.18 5.96 -2.49
CA SER A 38 -9.03 7.02 -1.50
C SER A 38 -8.26 6.53 -0.29
N HIS A 39 -8.55 5.31 0.13
CA HIS A 39 -7.85 4.72 1.27
C HIS A 39 -6.38 4.46 0.93
N ALA A 40 -6.14 3.99 -0.29
CA ALA A 40 -4.77 3.73 -0.71
C ALA A 40 -3.94 5.01 -0.69
N PHE A 41 -4.53 6.10 -1.11
CA PHE A 41 -3.85 7.38 -1.11
C PHE A 41 -3.50 7.80 0.32
N VAL A 42 -4.42 7.63 1.24
CA VAL A 42 -4.17 7.96 2.63
C VAL A 42 -3.06 7.10 3.20
N LEU A 43 -3.06 5.83 2.86
CA LEU A 43 -2.00 4.95 3.33
C LEU A 43 -0.65 5.36 2.78
N ALA A 44 -0.62 5.79 1.52
CA ALA A 44 0.63 6.24 0.93
C ALA A 44 1.15 7.47 1.66
N GLU A 45 0.24 8.35 2.07
CA GLU A 45 0.65 9.51 2.84
C GLU A 45 1.24 9.10 4.18
N ARG A 46 0.68 8.08 4.78
CA ARG A 46 1.15 7.64 6.07
C ARG A 46 2.54 7.04 6.02
N VAL A 47 2.90 6.46 4.87
CA VAL A 47 4.25 5.94 4.72
C VAL A 47 5.26 7.05 4.95
N HIS A 48 5.00 8.21 4.37
CA HIS A 48 5.93 9.34 4.54
C HIS A 48 6.00 9.80 5.97
N THR A 49 4.90 9.69 6.69
CA THR A 49 4.84 10.22 8.04
C THR A 49 5.36 9.24 9.08
N HIS A 50 5.05 7.96 8.91
CA HIS A 50 5.32 6.98 9.95
C HIS A 50 6.47 6.04 9.65
N MET A 51 6.86 5.91 8.41
CA MET A 51 7.92 4.99 8.04
C MET A 51 9.12 5.78 7.55
N ARG A 52 10.03 6.04 8.47
CA ARG A 52 11.19 6.80 8.13
C ARG A 52 12.06 6.06 7.13
N GLY A 53 12.52 6.80 6.14
CA GLY A 53 13.38 6.21 5.14
C GLY A 53 12.65 5.52 4.04
N TYR A 54 11.33 5.45 4.12
CA TYR A 54 10.54 4.81 3.08
C TYR A 54 9.76 5.83 2.29
N LYS A 55 9.54 5.50 1.04
CA LYS A 55 8.76 6.34 0.15
C LYS A 55 7.74 5.47 -0.54
N ALA A 56 6.51 5.95 -0.60
CA ALA A 56 5.46 5.24 -1.33
C ALA A 56 5.69 5.49 -2.81
N VAL A 57 5.99 4.44 -3.55
CA VAL A 57 6.24 4.56 -4.98
C VAL A 57 5.04 4.16 -5.80
N GLY A 58 4.03 3.59 -5.17
CA GLY A 58 2.83 3.24 -5.89
C GLY A 58 1.78 2.74 -4.95
N TRP A 59 0.54 2.84 -5.39
CA TRP A 59 -0.55 2.26 -4.64
C TRP A 59 -1.63 1.85 -5.63
N SER A 60 -2.39 0.84 -5.23
CA SER A 60 -3.43 0.33 -6.09
C SER A 60 -4.46 -0.39 -5.25
N CYS A 61 -5.50 -0.85 -5.93
CA CYS A 61 -6.55 -1.60 -5.28
C CYS A 61 -6.63 -2.96 -5.91
N LYS A 62 -6.63 -3.97 -5.06
CA LYS A 62 -6.67 -5.34 -5.49
C LYS A 62 -8.09 -5.85 -5.34
N LEU A 63 -8.60 -6.46 -6.38
CA LEU A 63 -9.94 -7.04 -6.33
C LEU A 63 -9.87 -8.40 -5.66
N LEU A 64 -10.70 -8.58 -4.66
CA LEU A 64 -10.70 -9.82 -3.90
C LEU A 64 -11.91 -10.66 -4.25
N PRO A 65 -11.73 -11.95 -4.41
CA PRO A 65 -12.87 -12.85 -4.63
C PRO A 65 -13.77 -12.85 -3.41
N LYS A 66 -15.06 -12.94 -3.65
CA LYS A 66 -16.01 -12.90 -2.56
C LYS A 66 -15.82 -14.03 -1.56
N GLY A 67 -15.52 -15.19 -2.02
CA GLY A 67 -15.42 -16.32 -1.13
C GLY A 67 -14.30 -16.22 -0.13
N VAL A 68 -13.28 -15.43 -0.43
CA VAL A 68 -12.14 -15.30 0.46
C VAL A 68 -12.47 -14.47 1.68
N LEU A 69 -13.48 -13.65 1.58
CA LEU A 69 -13.78 -12.69 2.61
C LEU A 69 -14.46 -13.26 3.82
N SER A 70 -14.89 -14.47 3.74
CA SER A 70 -15.61 -15.05 4.85
C SER A 70 -14.73 -15.39 6.02
N ARG A 71 -13.49 -15.14 5.89
CA ARG A 71 -12.56 -15.47 6.95
C ARG A 71 -12.49 -14.44 7.99
#